data_607ccdf7530ab3bcf97b93c43a95bd4f
#
_entry.id   607ccdf7530ab3bcf97b93c43a95bd4f
#
_cell.length_a   1.000
_cell.length_b   1.000
_cell.length_c   1.000
_cell.angle_alpha   90.00
_cell.angle_beta   90.00
_cell.angle_gamma   90.00
#
_symmetry.space_group_name_H-M   'P 1'
#
loop_
_entity.id
_entity.type
_entity.pdbx_description
1 polymer ?
#
loop_
_entity_poly.entity_id
_entity_poly.type
_entity_poly.pdbx_seq_one_letter_code
_entity_poly.pdbx_strand_id
1 'polypeptide(L)'
;GRQPTHLDCHQGCYDGQTLTMARVGGIGEEHNTEEILAVTLDLAKEYHLPLRRHCEYLWLSSYHGEQATPEHFIKMLDEHADAEKLEFMVHPGWCDLELYQKSSYSLERVQELAGLCDLRLKEALQVRNIELVHF
;
A
#
# COMPACT_ATOMS: atom_id res chain seq x y z
N GLY A 1 -22.64 2.86 14.80
CA GLY A 1 -21.27 2.74 14.32
C GLY A 1 -20.92 3.88 13.38
N ARG A 2 -19.64 4.08 13.11
CA ARG A 2 -19.21 5.04 12.07
C ARG A 2 -19.35 4.36 10.71
N GLN A 3 -19.71 5.13 9.70
CA GLN A 3 -19.65 4.69 8.32
C GLN A 3 -18.17 4.53 7.91
N PRO A 4 -17.80 3.45 7.21
CA PRO A 4 -16.47 3.35 6.61
C PRO A 4 -16.29 4.43 5.54
N THR A 5 -15.06 4.84 5.31
CA THR A 5 -14.72 5.86 4.31
C THR A 5 -14.26 5.22 3.00
N HIS A 6 -13.73 4.01 3.05
CA HIS A 6 -13.18 3.29 1.91
C HIS A 6 -13.14 1.78 2.17
N LEU A 7 -12.87 1.02 1.13
CA LEU A 7 -12.55 -0.41 1.19
C LEU A 7 -11.06 -0.59 0.90
N ASP A 8 -10.39 -1.34 1.78
CA ASP A 8 -9.01 -1.76 1.59
C ASP A 8 -8.94 -3.29 1.54
N CYS A 9 -8.27 -3.78 0.50
CA CYS A 9 -8.13 -5.20 0.30
C CYS A 9 -6.82 -5.71 0.90
N HIS A 10 -6.87 -6.32 2.06
CA HIS A 10 -5.72 -6.97 2.65
C HIS A 10 -5.13 -8.02 1.70
N GLN A 11 -3.84 -7.92 1.41
CA GLN A 11 -3.12 -8.78 0.46
C GLN A 11 -3.62 -8.77 -0.99
N GLY A 12 -4.44 -7.78 -1.38
CA GLY A 12 -4.87 -7.61 -2.76
C GLY A 12 -5.87 -8.66 -3.29
N CYS A 13 -6.56 -9.41 -2.41
CA CYS A 13 -7.41 -10.53 -2.83
C CYS A 13 -8.70 -10.10 -3.54
N TYR A 14 -9.15 -8.85 -3.39
CA TYR A 14 -10.39 -8.34 -4.02
C TYR A 14 -10.14 -7.27 -5.10
N ASP A 15 -8.90 -6.86 -5.30
CA ASP A 15 -8.57 -5.72 -6.16
C ASP A 15 -7.91 -6.10 -7.49
N GLY A 16 -7.97 -7.38 -7.85
CA GLY A 16 -7.39 -7.89 -9.08
C GLY A 16 -5.87 -8.00 -9.08
N GLN A 17 -5.20 -7.63 -8.00
CA GLN A 17 -3.76 -7.85 -7.88
C GLN A 17 -3.47 -9.28 -7.43
N THR A 18 -3.24 -10.10 -8.39
CA THR A 18 -2.39 -11.26 -8.28
C THR A 18 -3.06 -12.58 -7.92
N LEU A 19 -3.26 -13.35 -8.94
CA LEU A 19 -3.15 -14.82 -8.90
C LEU A 19 -1.97 -15.33 -8.02
N THR A 20 -0.91 -14.57 -7.87
CA THR A 20 0.27 -14.96 -7.08
C THR A 20 0.00 -14.89 -5.59
N MET A 21 -0.66 -13.85 -5.10
CA MET A 21 -0.99 -13.71 -3.66
C MET A 21 -2.17 -14.60 -3.26
N ALA A 22 -3.13 -14.79 -4.14
CA ALA A 22 -4.20 -15.76 -3.94
C ALA A 22 -3.67 -17.20 -3.78
N ARG A 23 -2.64 -17.58 -4.55
CA ARG A 23 -1.95 -18.87 -4.42
C ARG A 23 -1.23 -19.01 -3.09
N VAL A 24 -0.56 -17.96 -2.60
CA VAL A 24 0.11 -17.96 -1.29
C VAL A 24 -0.90 -17.98 -0.14
N GLY A 25 -2.06 -17.36 -0.30
CA GLY A 25 -3.12 -17.35 0.71
C GLY A 25 -3.99 -18.62 0.75
N GLY A 26 -3.72 -19.62 -0.11
CA GLY A 26 -4.53 -20.84 -0.18
C GLY A 26 -5.90 -20.66 -0.81
N ILE A 27 -6.16 -19.53 -1.44
CA ILE A 27 -7.32 -19.31 -2.31
C ILE A 27 -6.96 -19.95 -3.64
N GLY A 28 -7.51 -21.13 -3.91
CA GLY A 28 -7.12 -21.97 -5.04
C GLY A 28 -7.39 -21.33 -6.41
N GLU A 29 -6.91 -21.97 -7.47
CA GLU A 29 -7.08 -21.57 -8.88
C GLU A 29 -8.54 -21.48 -9.35
N GLU A 30 -9.47 -21.91 -8.49
CA GLU A 30 -10.90 -21.98 -8.76
C GLU A 30 -11.62 -20.61 -8.63
N HIS A 31 -10.97 -19.60 -8.08
CA HIS A 31 -11.58 -18.28 -7.91
C HIS A 31 -11.18 -17.35 -9.05
N ASN A 32 -12.18 -16.93 -9.80
CA ASN A 32 -12.02 -15.91 -10.83
C ASN A 32 -11.84 -14.54 -10.18
N THR A 33 -10.58 -14.10 -10.09
CA THR A 33 -10.22 -12.81 -9.48
C THR A 33 -10.86 -11.63 -10.21
N GLU A 34 -11.14 -11.74 -11.51
CA GLU A 34 -11.82 -10.72 -12.29
C GLU A 34 -13.30 -10.59 -11.88
N GLU A 35 -13.97 -11.71 -11.63
CA GLU A 35 -15.36 -11.69 -11.14
C GLU A 35 -15.43 -11.13 -9.72
N ILE A 36 -14.50 -11.50 -8.84
CA ILE A 36 -14.42 -10.97 -7.48
C ILE A 36 -14.22 -9.46 -7.52
N LEU A 37 -13.28 -8.98 -8.34
CA LEU A 37 -13.05 -7.55 -8.51
C LEU A 37 -14.31 -6.84 -9.05
N ALA A 38 -14.95 -7.38 -10.08
CA ALA A 38 -16.17 -6.80 -10.65
C ALA A 38 -17.28 -6.65 -9.60
N VAL A 39 -17.57 -7.71 -8.84
CA VAL A 39 -18.54 -7.67 -7.75
C VAL A 39 -18.13 -6.67 -6.66
N THR A 40 -16.85 -6.63 -6.30
CA THR A 40 -16.34 -5.68 -5.29
C THR A 40 -16.51 -4.23 -5.74
N LEU A 41 -16.23 -3.93 -7.01
CA LEU A 41 -16.41 -2.59 -7.57
C LEU A 41 -17.87 -2.17 -7.64
N ASP A 42 -18.77 -3.11 -8.00
CA ASP A 42 -20.22 -2.86 -8.01
C ASP A 42 -20.74 -2.55 -6.61
N LEU A 43 -20.34 -3.33 -5.61
CA LEU A 43 -20.70 -3.09 -4.22
C LEU A 43 -20.10 -1.78 -3.69
N ALA A 44 -18.84 -1.51 -4.00
CA ALA A 44 -18.18 -0.26 -3.63
C ALA A 44 -18.96 0.95 -4.16
N LYS A 45 -19.44 0.88 -5.40
CA LYS A 45 -20.26 1.91 -6.02
C LYS A 45 -21.65 2.01 -5.37
N GLU A 46 -22.31 0.89 -5.11
CA GLU A 46 -23.62 0.85 -4.45
C GLU A 46 -23.59 1.49 -3.07
N TYR A 47 -22.54 1.20 -2.28
CA TYR A 47 -22.38 1.73 -0.93
C TYR A 47 -21.62 3.05 -0.85
N HIS A 48 -21.25 3.65 -1.99
CA HIS A 48 -20.45 4.88 -2.07
C HIS A 48 -19.13 4.80 -1.30
N LEU A 49 -18.47 3.64 -1.37
CA LEU A 49 -17.19 3.38 -0.72
C LEU A 49 -16.11 3.19 -1.80
N PRO A 50 -15.16 4.11 -1.97
CA PRO A 50 -14.07 3.91 -2.92
C PRO A 50 -13.24 2.68 -2.52
N LEU A 51 -12.90 1.86 -3.51
CA LEU A 51 -11.94 0.77 -3.35
C LEU A 51 -10.55 1.32 -3.60
N ARG A 52 -9.66 1.22 -2.61
CA ARG A 52 -8.25 1.57 -2.76
C ARG A 52 -7.65 0.86 -3.98
N ARG A 53 -6.71 1.51 -4.69
CA ARG A 53 -6.15 1.12 -5.99
C ARG A 53 -7.09 1.26 -7.19
N HIS A 54 -8.38 1.48 -6.97
CA HIS A 54 -9.38 1.70 -8.01
C HIS A 54 -10.08 3.06 -7.84
N CYS A 55 -9.38 4.02 -7.23
CA CYS A 55 -9.83 5.38 -7.03
C CYS A 55 -8.86 6.38 -7.69
N GLU A 56 -8.96 7.65 -7.36
CA GLU A 56 -8.18 8.74 -7.94
C GLU A 56 -6.69 8.77 -7.51
N TYR A 57 -6.27 7.92 -6.56
CA TYR A 57 -4.89 7.86 -6.07
C TYR A 57 -4.04 6.97 -6.96
N LEU A 58 -2.86 7.44 -7.35
CA LEU A 58 -1.85 6.60 -7.96
C LEU A 58 -1.18 5.73 -6.88
N TRP A 59 -1.35 4.43 -7.01
CA TRP A 59 -0.84 3.44 -6.06
C TRP A 59 0.63 3.11 -6.33
N LEU A 60 1.46 3.20 -5.30
CA LEU A 60 2.88 2.88 -5.34
C LEU A 60 3.20 1.82 -4.27
N SER A 61 3.81 0.71 -4.67
CA SER A 61 4.10 -0.44 -3.81
C SER A 61 5.57 -0.87 -3.78
N SER A 62 6.47 -0.10 -4.38
CA SER A 62 7.89 -0.47 -4.50
C SER A 62 8.76 -0.06 -3.29
N TYR A 63 8.18 0.56 -2.27
CA TYR A 63 8.90 0.95 -1.07
C TYR A 63 8.94 -0.20 -0.06
N HIS A 64 9.84 -1.16 -0.28
CA HIS A 64 9.99 -2.31 0.60
C HIS A 64 11.41 -2.92 0.52
N GLY A 65 11.81 -3.68 1.54
CA GLY A 65 13.10 -4.37 1.58
C GLY A 65 14.26 -3.40 1.36
N GLU A 66 15.20 -3.75 0.50
CA GLU A 66 16.38 -2.93 0.18
C GLU A 66 16.02 -1.57 -0.46
N GLN A 67 14.83 -1.45 -1.03
CA GLN A 67 14.34 -0.20 -1.62
C GLN A 67 13.68 0.74 -0.60
N ALA A 68 13.55 0.32 0.66
CA ALA A 68 12.98 1.16 1.70
C ALA A 68 14.01 2.20 2.21
N THR A 69 14.44 3.08 1.32
CA THR A 69 15.41 4.16 1.59
C THR A 69 14.79 5.53 1.29
N PRO A 70 15.24 6.59 1.98
CA PRO A 70 14.80 7.95 1.68
C PRO A 70 15.04 8.35 0.22
N GLU A 71 16.17 7.95 -0.33
CA GLU A 71 16.56 8.24 -1.72
C GLU A 71 15.59 7.62 -2.71
N HIS A 72 15.19 6.37 -2.49
CA HIS A 72 14.22 5.70 -3.35
C HIS A 72 12.83 6.34 -3.24
N PHE A 73 12.40 6.70 -2.02
CA PHE A 73 11.12 7.39 -1.83
C PHE A 73 11.09 8.73 -2.57
N ILE A 74 12.16 9.54 -2.42
CA ILE A 74 12.29 10.83 -3.11
C ILE A 74 12.27 10.65 -4.63
N LYS A 75 12.98 9.64 -5.14
CA LYS A 75 12.97 9.29 -6.55
C LYS A 75 11.55 8.96 -7.05
N MET A 76 10.78 8.16 -6.29
CA MET A 76 9.39 7.86 -6.64
C MET A 76 8.52 9.13 -6.69
N LEU A 77 8.71 10.07 -5.76
CA LEU A 77 8.00 11.34 -5.81
C LEU A 77 8.33 12.14 -7.09
N ASP A 78 9.59 12.13 -7.50
CA ASP A 78 10.04 12.87 -8.70
C ASP A 78 9.55 12.20 -9.99
N GLU A 79 9.51 10.86 -10.04
CA GLU A 79 9.00 10.09 -11.18
C GLU A 79 7.48 10.26 -11.39
N HIS A 80 6.76 10.66 -10.35
CA HIS A 80 5.31 10.83 -10.38
C HIS A 80 4.90 12.28 -9.99
N ALA A 81 5.74 13.24 -10.31
CA ALA A 81 5.52 14.65 -9.97
C ALA A 81 4.27 15.27 -10.63
N ASP A 82 3.74 14.64 -11.67
CA ASP A 82 2.51 15.01 -12.37
C ASP A 82 1.24 14.42 -11.75
N ALA A 83 1.38 13.48 -10.81
CA ALA A 83 0.24 12.88 -10.15
C ALA A 83 -0.32 13.82 -9.07
N GLU A 84 -1.63 14.07 -9.12
CA GLU A 84 -2.32 14.90 -8.13
C GLU A 84 -2.36 14.24 -6.75
N LYS A 85 -2.51 12.92 -6.72
CA LYS A 85 -2.63 12.13 -5.49
C LYS A 85 -1.83 10.84 -5.59
N LEU A 86 -1.00 10.61 -4.59
CA LEU A 86 -0.18 9.40 -4.45
C LEU A 86 -0.57 8.62 -3.21
N GLU A 87 -0.59 7.31 -3.31
CA GLU A 87 -0.75 6.41 -2.18
C GLU A 87 0.40 5.41 -2.14
N PHE A 88 1.11 5.35 -1.01
CA PHE A 88 2.22 4.43 -0.81
C PHE A 88 1.80 3.26 0.08
N MET A 89 2.01 2.05 -0.40
CA MET A 89 1.94 0.85 0.45
C MET A 89 3.24 0.70 1.23
N VAL A 90 3.12 0.67 2.55
CA VAL A 90 4.26 0.49 3.47
C VAL A 90 3.87 -0.42 4.63
N HIS A 91 4.86 -1.07 5.26
CA HIS A 91 4.66 -1.97 6.38
C HIS A 91 5.62 -1.65 7.56
N PRO A 92 5.73 -0.37 7.96
CA PRO A 92 6.68 0.01 9.01
C PRO A 92 6.31 -0.66 10.34
N GLY A 93 7.31 -1.01 11.12
CA GLY A 93 7.09 -1.58 12.44
C GLY A 93 8.38 -1.87 13.18
N TRP A 94 8.24 -2.05 14.49
CA TRP A 94 9.31 -2.57 15.34
C TRP A 94 9.37 -4.09 15.21
N CYS A 95 10.56 -4.64 15.35
CA CYS A 95 10.78 -6.08 15.34
C CYS A 95 11.33 -6.53 16.68
N ASP A 96 10.55 -7.33 17.39
CA ASP A 96 10.99 -8.07 18.55
C ASP A 96 11.36 -9.51 18.19
N LEU A 97 11.80 -10.28 19.17
CA LEU A 97 12.20 -11.68 18.94
C LEU A 97 11.04 -12.55 18.46
N GLU A 98 9.84 -12.29 18.96
CA GLU A 98 8.66 -13.08 18.59
C GLU A 98 8.28 -12.82 17.11
N LEU A 99 8.25 -11.59 16.68
CA LEU A 99 8.00 -11.24 15.27
C LEU A 99 9.10 -11.79 14.37
N TYR A 100 10.37 -11.65 14.77
CA TYR A 100 11.50 -12.17 14.01
C TYR A 100 11.42 -13.69 13.78
N GLN A 101 10.96 -14.44 14.78
CA GLN A 101 10.84 -15.90 14.68
C GLN A 101 9.61 -16.38 13.90
N LYS A 102 8.54 -15.57 13.84
CA LYS A 102 7.24 -15.99 13.29
C LYS A 102 6.93 -15.37 11.91
N SER A 103 7.63 -14.33 11.50
CA SER A 103 7.36 -13.63 10.24
C SER A 103 8.57 -13.66 9.33
N SER A 104 8.33 -13.91 8.05
CA SER A 104 9.34 -13.77 7.00
C SER A 104 9.60 -12.30 6.62
N TYR A 105 8.72 -11.37 7.02
CA TYR A 105 8.85 -9.94 6.81
C TYR A 105 8.95 -9.24 8.16
N SER A 106 10.15 -9.12 8.68
CA SER A 106 10.43 -8.69 10.06
C SER A 106 11.40 -7.51 10.13
N LEU A 107 12.66 -7.69 9.75
CA LEU A 107 13.67 -6.63 9.75
C LEU A 107 13.40 -5.56 8.68
N GLU A 108 12.78 -5.94 7.59
CA GLU A 108 12.32 -5.04 6.53
C GLU A 108 11.36 -3.99 7.07
N ARG A 109 10.51 -4.33 8.03
CA ARG A 109 9.62 -3.37 8.72
C ARG A 109 10.37 -2.29 9.46
N VAL A 110 11.47 -2.68 10.12
CA VAL A 110 12.34 -1.74 10.84
C VAL A 110 13.04 -0.80 9.87
N GLN A 111 13.48 -1.33 8.73
CA GLN A 111 14.10 -0.55 7.67
C GLN A 111 13.12 0.45 7.06
N GLU A 112 11.90 0.00 6.74
CA GLU A 112 10.84 0.91 6.26
C GLU A 112 10.55 2.02 7.27
N LEU A 113 10.41 1.66 8.56
CA LEU A 113 10.18 2.63 9.61
C LEU A 113 11.32 3.65 9.70
N ALA A 114 12.56 3.19 9.67
CA ALA A 114 13.74 4.07 9.72
C ALA A 114 13.78 5.03 8.52
N GLY A 115 13.52 4.52 7.32
CA GLY A 115 13.47 5.34 6.11
C GLY A 115 12.32 6.37 6.14
N LEU A 116 11.12 5.98 6.57
CA LEU A 116 9.98 6.89 6.68
C LEU A 116 10.15 7.97 7.76
N CYS A 117 10.94 7.69 8.80
CA CYS A 117 11.26 8.66 9.85
C CYS A 117 12.48 9.54 9.55
N ASP A 118 13.12 9.36 8.40
CA ASP A 118 14.29 10.17 8.01
C ASP A 118 13.88 11.62 7.72
N LEU A 119 14.61 12.56 8.29
CA LEU A 119 14.35 14.00 8.14
C LEU A 119 14.38 14.46 6.68
N ARG A 120 15.20 13.81 5.84
CA ARG A 120 15.29 14.10 4.41
C ARG A 120 13.96 13.91 3.69
N LEU A 121 13.12 12.96 4.11
CA LEU A 121 11.77 12.82 3.54
C LEU A 121 10.87 13.99 3.89
N LYS A 122 10.91 14.44 5.14
CA LYS A 122 10.14 15.61 5.56
C LYS A 122 10.52 16.86 4.76
N GLU A 123 11.83 17.08 4.59
CA GLU A 123 12.34 18.19 3.78
C GLU A 123 11.94 18.04 2.31
N ALA A 124 12.04 16.83 1.76
CA ALA A 124 11.66 16.53 0.37
C ALA A 124 10.18 16.81 0.08
N LEU A 125 9.28 16.43 1.00
CA LEU A 125 7.85 16.71 0.90
C LEU A 125 7.58 18.23 0.95
N GLN A 126 8.24 18.94 1.88
CA GLN A 126 8.10 20.40 2.02
C GLN A 126 8.54 21.15 0.76
N VAL A 127 9.73 20.81 0.23
CA VAL A 127 10.28 21.46 -0.99
C VAL A 127 9.37 21.23 -2.20
N ARG A 128 8.68 20.07 -2.27
CA ARG A 128 7.75 19.72 -3.35
C ARG A 128 6.34 20.20 -3.10
N ASN A 129 6.09 20.87 -1.98
CA ASN A 129 4.77 21.33 -1.56
C ASN A 129 3.73 20.18 -1.50
N ILE A 130 4.18 19.01 -1.01
CA ILE A 130 3.34 17.82 -0.87
C ILE A 130 2.73 17.81 0.53
N GLU A 131 1.41 17.69 0.59
CA GLU A 131 0.65 17.55 1.82
C GLU A 131 0.39 16.07 2.13
N LEU A 132 0.64 15.66 3.38
CA LEU A 132 0.26 14.35 3.87
C LEU A 132 -1.19 14.37 4.33
N VAL A 133 -1.98 13.50 3.75
CA VAL A 133 -3.40 13.34 4.09
C VAL A 133 -3.68 11.89 4.50
N HIS A 134 -4.86 11.65 5.04
CA HIS A 134 -5.36 10.29 5.29
C HIS A 134 -6.55 10.02 4.35
N PHE A 135 -6.79 8.76 4.09
CA PHE A 135 -7.90 8.31 3.26
C PHE A 135 -9.25 8.60 3.92
#